data_4db9defc415e0ff499c020bfbfb600d6
#
_entry.id   4db9defc415e0ff499c020bfbfb600d6
#
_cell.length_a   1.000
_cell.length_b   1.000
_cell.length_c   1.000
_cell.angle_alpha   90.00
_cell.angle_beta   90.00
_cell.angle_gamma   90.00
#
_symmetry.space_group_name_H-M   'P 1'
#
loop_
_entity.id
_entity.type
_entity.pdbx_description
1 polymer ?
#
loop_
_entity_poly.entity_id
_entity_poly.type
_entity_poly.pdbx_seq_one_letter_code
_entity_poly.pdbx_strand_id
1 'polypeptide(L)'
;MKKVIVISTSLRRGSNSDMLADRFAEGAKAAGNEVEKIPLVGKNIQFCKGCLGCQKLGRCVINDDVNDIMAKVLKADVICWATPIYYYEMSGQMKTLIDRMNAMYEQDYAFRDVYLLTTAAEDETETPKRAETGLTGWIDCYPKSRLAGTLFCGGVNDPREIEGNPKLQEAFDLGKSIG
;
A
#
# COMPACT_ATOMS: atom_id res chain seq x y z
N MET A 1 -3.07 -1.08 -20.93
CA MET A 1 -1.94 -1.46 -20.02
C MET A 1 -1.78 -0.34 -19.01
N LYS A 2 -1.99 -0.63 -17.73
CA LYS A 2 -1.85 0.33 -16.61
C LYS A 2 -0.51 0.11 -15.90
N LYS A 3 -0.02 1.16 -15.23
CA LYS A 3 1.10 1.07 -14.29
C LYS A 3 0.57 0.83 -12.90
N VAL A 4 0.93 -0.27 -12.29
CA VAL A 4 0.48 -0.71 -10.96
C VAL A 4 1.67 -0.71 -10.01
N ILE A 5 1.57 0.04 -8.93
CA ILE A 5 2.55 0.01 -7.83
C ILE A 5 1.92 -0.75 -6.66
N VAL A 6 2.62 -1.78 -6.19
CA VAL A 6 2.23 -2.55 -5.01
C VAL A 6 3.23 -2.28 -3.89
N ILE A 7 2.78 -1.64 -2.81
CA ILE A 7 3.64 -1.28 -1.67
C ILE A 7 3.40 -2.26 -0.53
N SER A 8 4.40 -3.08 -0.23
CA SER A 8 4.36 -4.02 0.89
C SER A 8 5.06 -3.41 2.09
N THR A 9 4.32 -3.20 3.18
CA THR A 9 4.77 -2.37 4.30
C THR A 9 5.30 -3.16 5.49
N SER A 10 5.15 -4.49 5.50
CA SER A 10 5.71 -5.34 6.53
C SER A 10 7.23 -5.43 6.43
N LEU A 11 7.92 -5.32 7.56
CA LEU A 11 9.37 -5.55 7.66
C LEU A 11 9.69 -7.00 8.05
N ARG A 12 8.70 -7.82 8.25
CA ARG A 12 8.84 -9.20 8.71
C ARG A 12 9.18 -10.11 7.52
N ARG A 13 10.21 -10.93 7.65
CA ARG A 13 10.51 -11.98 6.66
C ARG A 13 9.39 -13.03 6.65
N GLY A 14 8.92 -13.42 5.45
CA GLY A 14 7.79 -14.34 5.30
C GLY A 14 6.45 -13.75 5.75
N SER A 15 6.27 -12.45 5.59
CA SER A 15 5.05 -11.74 6.00
C SER A 15 3.82 -12.23 5.23
N ASN A 16 2.72 -12.45 5.95
CA ASN A 16 1.44 -12.83 5.37
C ASN A 16 0.90 -11.72 4.43
N SER A 17 1.00 -10.44 4.82
CA SER A 17 0.58 -9.32 3.97
C SER A 17 1.47 -9.15 2.73
N ASP A 18 2.75 -9.51 2.81
CA ASP A 18 3.66 -9.51 1.67
C ASP A 18 3.28 -10.58 0.65
N MET A 19 2.80 -11.74 1.11
CA MET A 19 2.29 -12.81 0.25
C MET A 19 0.98 -12.43 -0.45
N LEU A 20 0.08 -11.68 0.21
CA LEU A 20 -1.09 -11.08 -0.46
C LEU A 20 -0.64 -10.10 -1.56
N ALA A 21 0.36 -9.25 -1.26
CA ALA A 21 0.93 -8.32 -2.23
C ALA A 21 1.50 -9.03 -3.46
N ASP A 22 2.21 -10.15 -3.27
CA ASP A 22 2.74 -10.96 -4.36
C ASP A 22 1.63 -11.50 -5.24
N ARG A 23 0.59 -12.08 -4.64
CA ARG A 23 -0.55 -12.64 -5.38
C ARG A 23 -1.32 -11.58 -6.16
N PHE A 24 -1.56 -10.41 -5.55
CA PHE A 24 -2.16 -9.28 -6.25
C PHE A 24 -1.31 -8.81 -7.43
N ALA A 25 0.00 -8.68 -7.24
CA ALA A 25 0.93 -8.29 -8.29
C ALA A 25 0.96 -9.30 -9.45
N GLU A 26 0.93 -10.60 -9.16
CA GLU A 26 0.82 -11.67 -10.16
C GLU A 26 -0.48 -11.56 -10.96
N GLY A 27 -1.61 -11.34 -10.29
CA GLY A 27 -2.92 -11.14 -10.93
C GLY A 27 -2.90 -9.93 -11.87
N ALA A 28 -2.39 -8.79 -11.40
CA ALA A 28 -2.28 -7.57 -12.21
C ALA A 28 -1.37 -7.76 -13.45
N LYS A 29 -0.27 -8.50 -13.31
CA LYS A 29 0.60 -8.89 -14.45
C LYS A 29 -0.14 -9.80 -15.42
N ALA A 30 -0.90 -10.78 -14.92
CA ALA A 30 -1.69 -11.69 -15.76
C ALA A 30 -2.78 -10.96 -16.57
N ALA A 31 -3.25 -9.81 -16.11
CA ALA A 31 -4.14 -8.90 -16.85
C ALA A 31 -3.41 -8.01 -17.87
N GLY A 32 -2.10 -8.16 -18.04
CA GLY A 32 -1.30 -7.42 -19.03
C GLY A 32 -0.81 -6.06 -18.55
N ASN A 33 -0.79 -5.79 -17.24
CA ASN A 33 -0.34 -4.53 -16.67
C ASN A 33 1.17 -4.51 -16.37
N GLU A 34 1.78 -3.33 -16.39
CA GLU A 34 3.13 -3.08 -15.89
C GLU A 34 3.08 -2.99 -14.37
N VAL A 35 3.74 -3.91 -13.66
CA VAL A 35 3.63 -4.01 -12.20
C VAL A 35 5.00 -3.90 -11.55
N GLU A 36 5.14 -2.98 -10.61
CA GLU A 36 6.30 -2.90 -9.71
C GLU A 36 5.84 -3.11 -8.27
N LYS A 37 6.46 -4.08 -7.57
CA LYS A 37 6.30 -4.25 -6.13
C LYS A 37 7.44 -3.53 -5.40
N ILE A 38 7.10 -2.71 -4.42
CA ILE A 38 8.03 -1.95 -3.58
C ILE A 38 7.89 -2.46 -2.14
N PRO A 39 8.75 -3.38 -1.69
CA PRO A 39 8.80 -3.75 -0.28
C PRO A 39 9.50 -2.64 0.52
N LEU A 40 8.96 -2.33 1.71
CA LEU A 40 9.59 -1.37 2.63
C LEU A 40 10.73 -1.99 3.45
N VAL A 41 10.84 -3.31 3.48
CA VAL A 41 11.99 -3.98 4.09
C VAL A 41 13.29 -3.52 3.43
N GLY A 42 14.25 -3.09 4.25
CA GLY A 42 15.54 -2.58 3.79
C GLY A 42 15.51 -1.13 3.28
N LYS A 43 14.36 -0.46 3.28
CA LYS A 43 14.25 0.96 2.92
C LYS A 43 14.56 1.87 4.10
N ASN A 44 15.25 2.96 3.82
CA ASN A 44 15.47 4.03 4.79
C ASN A 44 14.32 5.04 4.68
N ILE A 45 13.41 5.02 5.64
CA ILE A 45 12.24 5.90 5.67
C ILE A 45 12.19 6.59 7.04
N GLN A 46 12.60 7.85 7.09
CA GLN A 46 12.58 8.66 8.31
C GLN A 46 11.17 9.27 8.52
N PHE A 47 10.88 9.64 9.76
CA PHE A 47 9.61 10.28 10.11
C PHE A 47 9.49 11.69 9.51
N CYS A 48 8.26 12.07 9.16
CA CYS A 48 7.96 13.45 8.77
C CYS A 48 8.21 14.39 9.95
N LYS A 49 8.90 15.51 9.68
CA LYS A 49 9.20 16.55 10.69
C LYS A 49 8.19 17.70 10.67
N GLY A 50 7.19 17.68 9.80
CA GLY A 50 6.20 18.77 9.67
C GLY A 50 6.80 20.10 9.23
N CYS A 51 7.97 20.10 8.58
CA CYS A 51 8.70 21.33 8.23
C CYS A 51 8.12 22.11 7.04
N LEU A 52 7.15 21.55 6.32
CA LEU A 52 6.49 22.11 5.13
C LEU A 52 7.43 22.52 3.97
N GLY A 53 8.70 22.18 4.05
CA GLY A 53 9.67 22.46 2.98
C GLY A 53 9.29 21.82 1.63
N CYS A 54 8.55 20.71 1.69
CA CYS A 54 8.06 20.00 0.51
C CYS A 54 7.05 20.81 -0.34
N GLN A 55 6.26 21.70 0.27
CA GLN A 55 5.32 22.57 -0.45
C GLN A 55 6.02 23.51 -1.43
N LYS A 56 7.25 23.95 -1.08
CA LYS A 56 8.05 24.83 -1.96
C LYS A 56 8.89 24.04 -2.97
N LEU A 57 9.31 22.83 -2.61
CA LEU A 57 10.30 22.07 -3.38
C LEU A 57 9.66 21.01 -4.29
N GLY A 58 8.39 20.67 -4.10
CA GLY A 58 7.73 19.54 -4.77
C GLY A 58 8.35 18.17 -4.43
N ARG A 59 9.20 18.12 -3.38
CA ARG A 59 9.81 16.88 -2.87
C ARG A 59 10.14 17.01 -1.40
N CYS A 60 10.29 15.89 -0.70
CA CYS A 60 10.70 15.95 0.70
C CYS A 60 12.16 16.43 0.83
N VAL A 61 12.42 17.27 1.84
CA VAL A 61 13.77 17.75 2.16
C VAL A 61 14.66 16.65 2.75
N ILE A 62 14.08 15.60 3.32
CA ILE A 62 14.82 14.45 3.86
C ILE A 62 15.27 13.60 2.69
N ASN A 63 16.58 13.39 2.59
CA ASN A 63 17.17 12.57 1.54
C ASN A 63 17.22 11.11 1.96
N ASP A 64 16.17 10.37 1.62
CA ASP A 64 16.00 8.96 1.88
C ASP A 64 15.15 8.31 0.75
N ASP A 65 14.79 7.02 0.86
CA ASP A 65 14.09 6.27 -0.19
C ASP A 65 12.69 6.83 -0.54
N VAL A 66 12.12 7.71 0.28
CA VAL A 66 10.75 8.21 0.09
C VAL A 66 10.58 9.02 -1.19
N ASN A 67 11.56 9.85 -1.56
CA ASN A 67 11.46 10.67 -2.77
C ASN A 67 11.36 9.80 -4.03
N ASP A 68 12.10 8.70 -4.10
CA ASP A 68 12.07 7.76 -5.22
C ASP A 68 10.73 7.00 -5.26
N ILE A 69 10.22 6.58 -4.10
CA ILE A 69 8.91 5.93 -4.00
C ILE A 69 7.81 6.88 -4.46
N MET A 70 7.81 8.13 -4.00
CA MET A 70 6.82 9.15 -4.40
C MET A 70 6.84 9.39 -5.90
N ALA A 71 8.02 9.50 -6.51
CA ALA A 71 8.14 9.73 -7.96
C ALA A 71 7.51 8.61 -8.80
N LYS A 72 7.53 7.38 -8.28
CA LYS A 72 6.87 6.22 -8.90
C LYS A 72 5.36 6.25 -8.67
N VAL A 73 4.93 6.53 -7.44
CA VAL A 73 3.51 6.59 -7.06
C VAL A 73 2.77 7.67 -7.85
N LEU A 74 3.36 8.85 -8.06
CA LEU A 74 2.76 9.92 -8.86
C LEU A 74 2.46 9.50 -10.31
N LYS A 75 3.26 8.57 -10.85
CA LYS A 75 3.14 8.09 -12.24
C LYS A 75 2.37 6.78 -12.39
N ALA A 76 1.97 6.17 -11.29
CA ALA A 76 1.18 4.95 -11.30
C ALA A 76 -0.28 5.26 -11.62
N ASP A 77 -0.96 4.36 -12.34
CA ASP A 77 -2.40 4.42 -12.55
C ASP A 77 -3.17 3.81 -11.39
N VAL A 78 -2.56 2.81 -10.74
CA VAL A 78 -3.12 2.03 -9.64
C VAL A 78 -2.10 1.88 -8.52
N ILE A 79 -2.55 2.05 -7.27
CA ILE A 79 -1.74 1.82 -6.08
C ILE A 79 -2.39 0.70 -5.26
N CYS A 80 -1.61 -0.27 -4.84
CA CYS A 80 -2.04 -1.27 -3.88
C CYS A 80 -1.16 -1.20 -2.63
N TRP A 81 -1.77 -0.99 -1.48
CA TRP A 81 -1.13 -1.05 -0.18
C TRP A 81 -1.34 -2.42 0.46
N ALA A 82 -0.29 -3.06 0.92
CA ALA A 82 -0.37 -4.29 1.69
C ALA A 82 0.29 -4.09 3.06
N THR A 83 -0.48 -4.29 4.14
CA THR A 83 -0.05 -3.99 5.50
C THR A 83 -0.55 -5.02 6.51
N PRO A 84 0.26 -5.41 7.50
CA PRO A 84 -0.27 -6.07 8.68
C PRO A 84 -1.06 -5.06 9.52
N ILE A 85 -2.08 -5.55 10.23
CA ILE A 85 -2.81 -4.76 11.22
C ILE A 85 -2.11 -4.88 12.56
N TYR A 86 -1.77 -3.75 13.15
CA TYR A 86 -1.25 -3.63 14.50
C TYR A 86 -2.14 -2.70 15.31
N TYR A 87 -2.71 -3.20 16.43
CA TYR A 87 -3.67 -2.45 17.24
C TYR A 87 -4.80 -1.83 16.41
N TYR A 88 -5.40 -2.64 15.51
CA TYR A 88 -6.51 -2.28 14.61
C TYR A 88 -6.19 -1.22 13.56
N GLU A 89 -4.91 -0.85 13.40
CA GLU A 89 -4.46 0.17 12.46
C GLU A 89 -3.44 -0.37 11.45
N MET A 90 -3.19 0.39 10.39
CA MET A 90 -2.09 0.10 9.47
C MET A 90 -0.74 0.12 10.21
N SER A 91 0.23 -0.60 9.70
CA SER A 91 1.57 -0.61 10.29
C SER A 91 2.16 0.80 10.36
N GLY A 92 2.98 1.06 11.38
CA GLY A 92 3.69 2.33 11.53
C GLY A 92 4.54 2.70 10.31
N GLN A 93 5.09 1.71 9.61
CA GLN A 93 5.86 1.89 8.38
C GLN A 93 5.00 2.45 7.25
N MET A 94 3.78 1.91 7.08
CA MET A 94 2.82 2.44 6.10
C MET A 94 2.45 3.89 6.44
N LYS A 95 2.09 4.16 7.69
CA LYS A 95 1.71 5.50 8.14
C LYS A 95 2.85 6.49 7.98
N THR A 96 4.08 6.10 8.30
CA THR A 96 5.27 6.94 8.11
C THR A 96 5.47 7.31 6.64
N LEU A 97 5.31 6.35 5.72
CA LEU A 97 5.41 6.63 4.29
C LEU A 97 4.30 7.57 3.82
N ILE A 98 3.06 7.35 4.25
CA ILE A 98 1.91 8.23 3.95
C ILE A 98 2.16 9.65 4.43
N ASP A 99 2.64 9.84 5.68
CA ASP A 99 2.95 11.18 6.22
C ASP A 99 4.04 11.89 5.40
N ARG A 100 4.99 11.15 4.86
CA ARG A 100 6.06 11.69 4.03
C ARG A 100 5.58 12.02 2.61
N MET A 101 4.48 11.41 2.14
CA MET A 101 3.85 11.72 0.86
C MET A 101 3.14 13.07 0.82
N ASN A 102 3.18 13.86 1.90
CA ASN A 102 2.68 15.25 1.89
C ASN A 102 3.30 16.11 0.75
N ALA A 103 4.47 15.76 0.26
CA ALA A 103 5.09 16.41 -0.88
C ALA A 103 4.35 16.21 -2.21
N MET A 104 3.41 15.25 -2.29
CA MET A 104 2.60 14.96 -3.48
C MET A 104 1.33 15.82 -3.55
N TYR A 105 0.93 16.48 -2.45
CA TYR A 105 -0.39 17.08 -2.28
C TYR A 105 -0.78 18.08 -3.38
N GLU A 106 0.17 18.88 -3.87
CA GLU A 106 -0.07 19.89 -4.90
C GLU A 106 0.47 19.47 -6.28
N GLN A 107 0.90 18.22 -6.44
CA GLN A 107 1.44 17.74 -7.70
C GLN A 107 0.37 17.06 -8.55
N ASP A 108 0.59 17.05 -9.86
CA ASP A 108 -0.22 16.21 -10.74
C ASP A 108 0.10 14.74 -10.50
N TYR A 109 -0.94 13.91 -10.45
CA TYR A 109 -0.85 12.49 -10.19
C TYR A 109 -1.72 11.67 -11.15
N ALA A 110 -1.25 10.49 -11.51
CA ALA A 110 -1.92 9.63 -12.48
C ALA A 110 -2.92 8.67 -11.82
N PHE A 111 -2.70 8.25 -10.57
CA PHE A 111 -3.50 7.18 -9.94
C PHE A 111 -4.97 7.55 -9.79
N ARG A 112 -5.82 6.51 -9.98
CA ARG A 112 -7.28 6.60 -9.84
C ARG A 112 -7.81 5.57 -8.86
N ASP A 113 -7.29 4.37 -8.92
CA ASP A 113 -7.74 3.25 -8.12
C ASP A 113 -6.69 2.90 -7.06
N VAL A 114 -7.13 2.87 -5.80
CA VAL A 114 -6.29 2.47 -4.65
C VAL A 114 -6.88 1.21 -4.04
N TYR A 115 -6.05 0.23 -3.74
CA TYR A 115 -6.41 -1.03 -3.10
C TYR A 115 -5.73 -1.16 -1.76
N LEU A 116 -6.37 -1.86 -0.82
CA LEU A 116 -5.82 -2.17 0.49
C LEU A 116 -5.92 -3.67 0.78
N LEU A 117 -4.78 -4.30 1.03
CA LEU A 117 -4.68 -5.69 1.47
C LEU A 117 -4.18 -5.71 2.91
N THR A 118 -4.89 -6.39 3.79
CA THR A 118 -4.57 -6.42 5.22
C THR A 118 -4.54 -7.84 5.77
N THR A 119 -3.70 -8.06 6.78
CA THR A 119 -3.64 -9.32 7.53
C THR A 119 -3.59 -9.05 9.02
N ALA A 120 -4.20 -9.92 9.83
CA ALA A 120 -4.18 -9.84 11.29
C ALA A 120 -4.26 -11.22 11.94
N ALA A 121 -3.87 -11.29 13.22
CA ALA A 121 -4.10 -12.48 14.04
C ALA A 121 -5.59 -12.68 14.35
N GLU A 122 -6.34 -11.60 14.54
CA GLU A 122 -7.80 -11.64 14.72
C GLU A 122 -8.51 -11.79 13.37
N ASP A 123 -9.68 -12.46 13.36
CA ASP A 123 -10.50 -12.70 12.18
C ASP A 123 -11.88 -12.01 12.27
N GLU A 124 -11.95 -10.89 12.96
CA GLU A 124 -13.16 -10.11 13.09
C GLU A 124 -13.30 -9.12 11.92
N THR A 125 -14.51 -8.95 11.41
CA THR A 125 -14.81 -8.05 10.28
C THR A 125 -14.43 -6.59 10.55
N GLU A 126 -14.44 -6.17 11.81
CA GLU A 126 -14.09 -4.81 12.25
C GLU A 126 -12.57 -4.58 12.36
N THR A 127 -11.78 -5.64 12.39
CA THR A 127 -10.32 -5.55 12.59
C THR A 127 -9.61 -4.62 11.58
N PRO A 128 -9.90 -4.65 10.27
CA PRO A 128 -9.23 -3.76 9.30
C PRO A 128 -9.83 -2.36 9.20
N LYS A 129 -10.99 -2.08 9.82
CA LYS A 129 -11.80 -0.87 9.56
C LYS A 129 -11.08 0.45 9.84
N ARG A 130 -10.24 0.50 10.88
CA ARG A 130 -9.49 1.73 11.19
C ARG A 130 -8.39 1.99 10.17
N ALA A 131 -7.70 0.95 9.72
CA ALA A 131 -6.72 1.07 8.65
C ALA A 131 -7.38 1.50 7.32
N GLU A 132 -8.56 0.94 6.99
CA GLU A 132 -9.37 1.39 5.85
C GLU A 132 -9.74 2.86 5.97
N THR A 133 -10.24 3.29 7.13
CA THR A 133 -10.62 4.69 7.40
C THR A 133 -9.42 5.62 7.29
N GLY A 134 -8.28 5.24 7.88
CA GLY A 134 -7.05 6.03 7.81
C GLY A 134 -6.53 6.19 6.38
N LEU A 135 -6.57 5.12 5.57
CA LEU A 135 -6.19 5.18 4.16
C LEU A 135 -7.20 5.99 3.35
N THR A 136 -8.49 5.86 3.62
CA THR A 136 -9.54 6.66 2.95
C THR A 136 -9.31 8.15 3.18
N GLY A 137 -8.95 8.57 4.41
CA GLY A 137 -8.60 9.95 4.70
C GLY A 137 -7.41 10.48 3.87
N TRP A 138 -6.43 9.62 3.55
CA TRP A 138 -5.36 9.98 2.61
C TRP A 138 -5.89 10.06 1.17
N ILE A 139 -6.73 9.12 0.73
CA ILE A 139 -7.33 9.09 -0.62
C ILE A 139 -8.18 10.35 -0.86
N ASP A 140 -8.94 10.79 0.14
CA ASP A 140 -9.80 11.99 0.06
C ASP A 140 -9.01 13.28 -0.22
N CYS A 141 -7.71 13.30 0.09
CA CYS A 141 -6.82 14.38 -0.30
C CYS A 141 -6.50 14.39 -1.82
N TYR A 142 -6.89 13.36 -2.55
CA TYR A 142 -6.66 13.20 -3.99
C TYR A 142 -7.98 13.00 -4.75
N PRO A 143 -8.70 14.09 -5.11
CA PRO A 143 -10.09 14.03 -5.58
C PRO A 143 -10.35 13.18 -6.83
N LYS A 144 -9.29 12.87 -7.60
CA LYS A 144 -9.40 12.01 -8.80
C LYS A 144 -9.28 10.53 -8.47
N SER A 145 -9.02 10.16 -7.20
CA SER A 145 -8.78 8.77 -6.78
C SER A 145 -9.89 8.24 -5.87
N ARG A 146 -9.94 6.92 -5.73
CA ARG A 146 -10.93 6.23 -4.90
C ARG A 146 -10.33 4.96 -4.29
N LEU A 147 -10.89 4.51 -3.18
CA LEU A 147 -10.67 3.15 -2.69
C LEU A 147 -11.46 2.18 -3.58
N ALA A 148 -10.74 1.45 -4.44
CA ALA A 148 -11.33 0.59 -5.46
C ALA A 148 -11.61 -0.83 -4.95
N GLY A 149 -10.91 -1.26 -3.91
CA GLY A 149 -11.14 -2.56 -3.29
C GLY A 149 -10.29 -2.77 -2.05
N THR A 150 -10.80 -3.63 -1.16
CA THR A 150 -10.11 -4.08 0.04
C THR A 150 -10.13 -5.60 0.13
N LEU A 151 -9.11 -6.18 0.72
CA LEU A 151 -9.07 -7.60 1.05
C LEU A 151 -8.45 -7.78 2.43
N PHE A 152 -9.16 -8.48 3.30
CA PHE A 152 -8.70 -8.82 4.64
C PHE A 152 -8.53 -10.33 4.77
N CYS A 153 -7.40 -10.74 5.37
CA CYS A 153 -7.17 -12.10 5.81
C CYS A 153 -6.83 -12.07 7.30
N GLY A 154 -7.80 -12.42 8.12
CA GLY A 154 -7.64 -12.63 9.55
C GLY A 154 -7.16 -14.03 9.89
N GLY A 155 -6.92 -14.28 11.18
CA GLY A 155 -6.51 -15.59 11.69
C GLY A 155 -5.10 -16.00 11.28
N VAL A 156 -4.22 -15.05 10.90
CA VAL A 156 -2.84 -15.34 10.48
C VAL A 156 -1.84 -14.48 11.27
N ASN A 157 -1.07 -15.12 12.13
CA ASN A 157 -0.10 -14.49 13.02
C ASN A 157 1.34 -14.85 12.66
N ASP A 158 1.63 -16.14 12.48
CA ASP A 158 2.99 -16.59 12.24
C ASP A 158 3.47 -16.37 10.81
N PRO A 159 4.78 -16.28 10.56
CA PRO A 159 5.29 -16.14 9.21
C PRO A 159 4.79 -17.26 8.31
N ARG A 160 4.30 -16.91 7.11
CA ARG A 160 3.82 -17.83 6.09
C ARG A 160 2.54 -18.61 6.47
N GLU A 161 1.89 -18.28 7.58
CA GLU A 161 0.67 -18.97 8.02
C GLU A 161 -0.49 -18.84 7.01
N ILE A 162 -0.45 -17.83 6.17
CA ILE A 162 -1.42 -17.63 5.08
C ILE A 162 -1.27 -18.66 3.93
N GLU A 163 -0.22 -19.49 3.91
CA GLU A 163 -0.02 -20.49 2.86
C GLU A 163 -1.21 -21.45 2.76
N GLY A 164 -1.72 -21.62 1.55
CA GLY A 164 -2.92 -22.43 1.31
C GLY A 164 -4.25 -21.73 1.63
N ASN A 165 -4.25 -20.53 2.18
CA ASN A 165 -5.47 -19.79 2.46
C ASN A 165 -6.12 -19.29 1.15
N PRO A 166 -7.46 -19.46 0.96
CA PRO A 166 -8.20 -18.97 -0.20
C PRO A 166 -8.02 -17.47 -0.48
N LYS A 167 -7.72 -16.66 0.52
CA LYS A 167 -7.45 -15.22 0.37
C LYS A 167 -6.29 -14.91 -0.57
N LEU A 168 -5.35 -15.84 -0.74
CA LEU A 168 -4.29 -15.70 -1.75
C LEU A 168 -4.85 -15.73 -3.17
N GLN A 169 -5.86 -16.56 -3.43
CA GLN A 169 -6.53 -16.58 -4.74
C GLN A 169 -7.40 -15.34 -4.93
N GLU A 170 -8.12 -14.90 -3.89
CA GLU A 170 -8.90 -13.66 -3.94
C GLU A 170 -7.99 -12.45 -4.24
N ALA A 171 -6.78 -12.39 -3.66
CA ALA A 171 -5.80 -11.35 -3.96
C ALA A 171 -5.35 -11.37 -5.43
N PHE A 172 -5.10 -12.57 -5.98
CA PHE A 172 -4.79 -12.73 -7.40
C PHE A 172 -5.94 -12.25 -8.29
N ASP A 173 -7.17 -12.66 -8.00
CA ASP A 173 -8.35 -12.30 -8.78
C ASP A 173 -8.64 -10.80 -8.70
N LEU A 174 -8.42 -10.18 -7.53
CA LEU A 174 -8.52 -8.75 -7.35
C LEU A 174 -7.48 -8.00 -8.21
N GLY A 175 -6.23 -8.44 -8.22
CA GLY A 175 -5.20 -7.88 -9.09
C GLY A 175 -5.52 -8.08 -10.57
N LYS A 176 -6.03 -9.25 -10.94
CA LYS A 176 -6.41 -9.58 -12.33
C LYS A 176 -7.60 -8.77 -12.83
N SER A 177 -8.44 -8.25 -11.94
CA SER A 177 -9.57 -7.39 -12.30
C SER A 177 -9.16 -5.98 -12.76
N ILE A 178 -7.89 -5.62 -12.65
CA ILE A 178 -7.35 -4.34 -13.13
C ILE A 178 -7.30 -4.38 -14.66
N GLY A 179 -8.30 -3.83 -15.30
CA GLY A 179 -8.45 -3.74 -16.76
C GLY A 179 -8.00 -2.40 -17.34
#